data_110984a28b40900b663284c35592f805
#
_entry.id   110984a28b40900b663284c35592f805
#
_cell.length_a   1.000
_cell.length_b   1.000
_cell.length_c   1.000
_cell.angle_alpha   90.00
_cell.angle_beta   90.00
_cell.angle_gamma   90.00
#
_symmetry.space_group_name_H-M   'P 1'
#
loop_
_entity.id
_entity.type
_entity.pdbx_description
1 polymer ?
#
loop_
_entity_poly.entity_id
_entity_poly.type
_entity_poly.pdbx_seq_one_letter_code
_entity_poly.pdbx_strand_id
1 'polypeptide(L)'
;GIETYPINWPIGSGRQFKGIYDRFNRRVALTHPADEDNPYLPLDDDGNVKGDNPLANDGEWQDALDEMELVDVAGNQLDRDKIAAGDQTPVFFGSALTNFGVQTFLETYLQFAPAPSDHHTENDGDVKPLDPEFSGFVFKIQANMNPRHRDRIAFVRICSGEFDRGMDVTLERTKKPIRLSNVTEFMADTRENVENAVAGDIIGLYDTGNFQIGDSIYTGKKDIKFEKLPQFTPELFMRVTAKNVMKQKSFHKGINQLVQEG
;
A
#
# COMPACT_ATOMS: atom_id res chain seq x y z
N GLY A 1 19.04 -0.73 13.61
CA GLY A 1 18.04 0.10 12.90
C GLY A 1 18.00 -0.31 11.44
N ILE A 2 16.97 0.10 10.71
CA ILE A 2 16.84 -0.20 9.28
C ILE A 2 17.84 0.66 8.52
N GLU A 3 18.60 0.06 7.61
CA GLU A 3 19.51 0.78 6.71
C GLU A 3 18.69 1.61 5.70
N THR A 4 19.21 2.72 5.23
CA THR A 4 18.56 3.55 4.20
C THR A 4 19.48 3.70 2.99
N TYR A 5 18.85 3.79 1.81
CA TYR A 5 19.55 4.11 0.55
C TYR A 5 18.75 5.14 -0.24
N PRO A 6 19.27 6.35 -0.46
CA PRO A 6 18.60 7.34 -1.31
C PRO A 6 18.67 6.95 -2.79
N ILE A 7 17.51 6.70 -3.38
CA ILE A 7 17.36 6.36 -4.80
C ILE A 7 17.51 7.59 -5.68
N ASN A 8 17.04 8.73 -5.19
CA ASN A 8 17.22 10.03 -5.84
C ASN A 8 17.67 11.07 -4.81
N TRP A 9 18.14 12.22 -5.31
CA TRP A 9 18.60 13.33 -4.47
C TRP A 9 18.06 14.66 -4.96
N PRO A 10 17.63 15.58 -4.09
CA PRO A 10 17.13 16.88 -4.50
C PRO A 10 18.27 17.78 -4.99
N ILE A 11 18.00 18.56 -6.03
CA ILE A 11 18.88 19.60 -6.56
C ILE A 11 18.32 20.94 -6.05
N GLY A 12 18.94 21.47 -5.02
CA GLY A 12 18.49 22.66 -4.33
C GLY A 12 17.28 22.43 -3.43
N SER A 13 16.82 23.47 -2.74
CA SER A 13 15.69 23.41 -1.82
C SER A 13 14.82 24.67 -1.86
N GLY A 14 13.56 24.56 -1.43
CA GLY A 14 12.62 25.66 -1.35
C GLY A 14 12.46 26.40 -2.71
N ARG A 15 12.79 27.70 -2.76
CA ARG A 15 12.70 28.50 -4.01
C ARG A 15 13.81 28.20 -5.01
N GLN A 16 14.90 27.57 -4.57
CA GLN A 16 16.03 27.19 -5.39
C GLN A 16 15.94 25.74 -5.89
N PHE A 17 14.85 25.03 -5.56
CA PHE A 17 14.64 23.66 -6.00
C PHE A 17 14.52 23.59 -7.52
N LYS A 18 15.42 22.86 -8.16
CA LYS A 18 15.52 22.68 -9.63
C LYS A 18 14.94 21.35 -10.10
N GLY A 19 15.03 20.33 -9.28
CA GLY A 19 14.67 18.98 -9.67
C GLY A 19 15.23 17.90 -8.76
N ILE A 20 15.30 16.70 -9.27
CA ILE A 20 15.91 15.56 -8.61
C ILE A 20 16.97 14.89 -9.49
N TYR A 21 18.08 14.48 -8.90
CA TYR A 21 19.05 13.56 -9.45
C TYR A 21 18.59 12.12 -9.15
N ASP A 22 18.14 11.40 -10.19
CA ASP A 22 17.75 9.98 -10.11
C ASP A 22 19.01 9.12 -10.28
N ARG A 23 19.55 8.67 -9.17
CA ARG A 23 20.79 7.87 -9.11
C ARG A 23 20.59 6.49 -9.74
N PHE A 24 19.40 5.92 -9.53
CA PHE A 24 19.09 4.57 -9.97
C PHE A 24 18.99 4.47 -11.49
N ASN A 25 18.29 5.44 -12.13
CA ASN A 25 18.13 5.48 -13.57
C ASN A 25 19.18 6.37 -14.27
N ARG A 26 20.11 6.98 -13.51
CA ARG A 26 21.19 7.85 -14.02
C ARG A 26 20.67 8.98 -14.92
N ARG A 27 19.78 9.77 -14.38
CA ARG A 27 19.12 10.89 -15.07
C ARG A 27 18.78 12.01 -14.11
N VAL A 28 18.57 13.22 -14.63
CA VAL A 28 18.05 14.35 -13.87
C VAL A 28 16.63 14.63 -14.33
N ALA A 29 15.68 14.77 -13.40
CA ALA A 29 14.34 15.26 -13.66
C ALA A 29 14.26 16.72 -13.21
N LEU A 30 13.97 17.64 -14.14
CA LEU A 30 13.84 19.06 -13.84
C LEU A 30 12.39 19.43 -13.51
N THR A 31 12.20 20.42 -12.63
CA THR A 31 10.87 21.00 -12.34
C THR A 31 10.26 21.73 -13.52
N HIS A 32 11.12 22.28 -14.38
CA HIS A 32 10.73 22.99 -15.61
C HIS A 32 11.60 22.49 -16.76
N PRO A 33 11.28 21.32 -17.33
CA PRO A 33 12.04 20.78 -18.46
C PRO A 33 11.81 21.63 -19.72
N ALA A 34 12.80 21.70 -20.59
CA ALA A 34 12.66 22.37 -21.89
C ALA A 34 11.74 21.58 -22.85
N ASP A 35 11.65 20.28 -22.66
CA ASP A 35 10.78 19.35 -23.38
C ASP A 35 9.89 18.63 -22.36
N GLU A 36 8.59 18.92 -22.38
CA GLU A 36 7.63 18.31 -21.46
C GLU A 36 7.35 16.83 -21.79
N ASP A 37 7.53 16.42 -23.04
CA ASP A 37 7.39 15.03 -23.47
C ASP A 37 8.60 14.18 -23.05
N ASN A 38 9.77 14.82 -22.85
CA ASN A 38 10.96 14.17 -22.34
C ASN A 38 11.61 14.97 -21.20
N PRO A 39 11.07 14.90 -19.98
CA PRO A 39 11.49 15.74 -18.87
C PRO A 39 12.83 15.33 -18.23
N TYR A 40 13.50 14.31 -18.77
CA TYR A 40 14.70 13.76 -18.20
C TYR A 40 15.96 14.13 -18.99
N LEU A 41 16.99 14.55 -18.26
CA LEU A 41 18.34 14.72 -18.80
C LEU A 41 19.15 13.45 -18.49
N PRO A 42 19.58 12.69 -19.50
CA PRO A 42 20.39 11.48 -19.27
C PRO A 42 21.80 11.85 -18.82
N LEU A 43 22.40 11.01 -17.98
CA LEU A 43 23.78 11.15 -17.53
C LEU A 43 24.71 10.17 -18.25
N ASP A 44 25.96 10.55 -18.39
CA ASP A 44 27.05 9.65 -18.85
C ASP A 44 27.57 8.78 -17.69
N ASP A 45 28.63 7.99 -17.96
CA ASP A 45 29.21 7.11 -16.97
C ASP A 45 29.94 7.85 -15.84
N ASP A 46 30.38 9.06 -16.12
CA ASP A 46 31.04 9.95 -15.16
C ASP A 46 30.03 10.83 -14.36
N GLY A 47 28.73 10.70 -14.63
CA GLY A 47 27.67 11.46 -13.95
C GLY A 47 27.40 12.84 -14.54
N ASN A 48 27.96 13.17 -15.69
CA ASN A 48 27.67 14.44 -16.36
C ASN A 48 26.43 14.34 -17.23
N VAL A 49 25.70 15.46 -17.37
CA VAL A 49 24.53 15.53 -18.27
C VAL A 49 24.99 15.38 -19.71
N LYS A 50 24.40 14.41 -20.44
CA LYS A 50 24.67 14.22 -21.88
C LYS A 50 23.95 15.30 -22.71
N GLY A 51 24.68 15.94 -23.59
CA GLY A 51 24.17 16.95 -24.51
C GLY A 51 24.10 18.35 -23.90
N ASP A 52 23.06 19.10 -24.22
CA ASP A 52 22.85 20.46 -23.68
C ASP A 52 22.51 20.37 -22.18
N ASN A 53 23.36 20.98 -21.36
CA ASN A 53 23.23 20.92 -19.92
C ASN A 53 22.78 22.27 -19.35
N PRO A 54 21.49 22.46 -19.07
CA PRO A 54 20.99 23.70 -18.49
C PRO A 54 21.50 23.94 -17.06
N LEU A 55 22.09 22.93 -16.41
CA LEU A 55 22.65 22.99 -15.05
C LEU A 55 24.17 23.16 -15.03
N ALA A 56 24.85 23.31 -16.18
CA ALA A 56 26.31 23.30 -16.28
C ALA A 56 27.02 24.33 -15.36
N ASN A 57 26.40 25.45 -15.09
CA ASN A 57 26.92 26.52 -14.20
C ASN A 57 25.98 26.78 -13.01
N ASP A 58 25.15 25.82 -12.63
CA ASP A 58 24.21 25.95 -11.52
C ASP A 58 24.87 25.49 -10.22
N GLY A 59 24.91 26.37 -9.22
CA GLY A 59 25.51 26.07 -7.90
C GLY A 59 24.79 24.96 -7.16
N GLU A 60 23.46 24.91 -7.24
CA GLU A 60 22.65 23.87 -6.57
C GLU A 60 22.91 22.48 -7.18
N TRP A 61 23.24 22.43 -8.48
CA TRP A 61 23.64 21.19 -9.13
C TRP A 61 24.99 20.70 -8.63
N GLN A 62 25.99 21.62 -8.51
CA GLN A 62 27.31 21.25 -8.00
C GLN A 62 27.22 20.82 -6.54
N ASP A 63 26.47 21.53 -5.71
CA ASP A 63 26.26 21.17 -4.31
C ASP A 63 25.60 19.78 -4.19
N ALA A 64 24.62 19.45 -5.03
CA ALA A 64 23.99 18.14 -5.07
C ALA A 64 24.96 17.01 -5.46
N LEU A 65 25.88 17.25 -6.40
CA LEU A 65 26.91 16.29 -6.75
C LEU A 65 27.88 16.04 -5.60
N ASP A 66 28.36 17.11 -4.94
CA ASP A 66 29.25 17.02 -3.79
C ASP A 66 28.60 16.28 -2.61
N GLU A 67 27.33 16.57 -2.32
CA GLU A 67 26.54 15.86 -1.31
C GLU A 67 26.40 14.37 -1.65
N MET A 68 26.16 14.05 -2.93
CA MET A 68 26.03 12.66 -3.37
C MET A 68 27.33 11.88 -3.26
N GLU A 69 28.48 12.50 -3.56
CA GLU A 69 29.79 11.88 -3.35
C GLU A 69 29.99 11.51 -1.86
N LEU A 70 29.60 12.41 -0.95
CA LEU A 70 29.65 12.13 0.50
C LEU A 70 28.73 10.98 0.91
N VAL A 71 27.52 10.93 0.34
CA VAL A 71 26.55 9.84 0.59
C VAL A 71 27.07 8.51 0.06
N ASP A 72 27.74 8.50 -1.09
CA ASP A 72 28.30 7.29 -1.68
C ASP A 72 29.51 6.74 -0.90
N VAL A 73 30.30 7.64 -0.30
CA VAL A 73 31.46 7.25 0.54
C VAL A 73 31.02 6.78 1.94
N ALA A 74 30.04 7.45 2.54
CA ALA A 74 29.63 7.23 3.93
C ALA A 74 28.39 6.35 4.08
N GLY A 75 27.61 6.17 3.01
CA GLY A 75 26.31 5.49 3.03
C GLY A 75 26.39 4.00 2.76
N ASN A 76 25.22 3.38 2.80
CA ASN A 76 25.05 1.97 2.44
C ASN A 76 25.00 1.83 0.91
N GLN A 77 25.38 0.68 0.40
CA GLN A 77 25.13 0.30 -0.99
C GLN A 77 23.71 -0.24 -1.14
N LEU A 78 23.15 -0.05 -2.34
CA LEU A 78 21.82 -0.59 -2.66
C LEU A 78 21.88 -2.12 -2.68
N ASP A 79 21.07 -2.75 -1.85
CA ASP A 79 20.97 -4.20 -1.72
C ASP A 79 19.50 -4.64 -1.82
N ARG A 80 19.16 -5.30 -2.94
CA ARG A 80 17.80 -5.76 -3.21
C ARG A 80 17.34 -6.86 -2.26
N ASP A 81 18.26 -7.71 -1.80
CA ASP A 81 17.92 -8.80 -0.89
C ASP A 81 17.62 -8.24 0.51
N LYS A 82 18.37 -7.22 0.95
CA LYS A 82 18.07 -6.49 2.18
C LYS A 82 16.73 -5.72 2.10
N ILE A 83 16.42 -5.13 0.93
CA ILE A 83 15.13 -4.46 0.73
C ILE A 83 13.98 -5.48 0.83
N ALA A 84 14.10 -6.62 0.17
CA ALA A 84 13.11 -7.68 0.22
C ALA A 84 12.94 -8.28 1.64
N ALA A 85 14.01 -8.35 2.43
CA ALA A 85 14.00 -8.78 3.82
C ALA A 85 13.48 -7.71 4.81
N GLY A 86 13.37 -6.44 4.37
CA GLY A 86 12.99 -5.32 5.23
C GLY A 86 14.14 -4.72 6.06
N ASP A 87 15.38 -5.11 5.78
CA ASP A 87 16.59 -4.64 6.47
C ASP A 87 17.13 -3.32 5.87
N GLN A 88 16.76 -3.01 4.62
CA GLN A 88 17.09 -1.76 3.97
C GLN A 88 15.85 -1.11 3.35
N THR A 89 15.75 0.22 3.46
CA THR A 89 14.65 1.01 2.90
C THR A 89 15.15 1.95 1.80
N PRO A 90 14.60 1.87 0.57
CA PRO A 90 14.85 2.86 -0.46
C PRO A 90 14.17 4.19 -0.09
N VAL A 91 14.90 5.30 -0.22
CA VAL A 91 14.41 6.64 0.09
C VAL A 91 14.25 7.44 -1.18
N PHE A 92 13.08 8.09 -1.33
CA PHE A 92 12.77 8.94 -2.47
C PHE A 92 12.41 10.34 -2.00
N PHE A 93 12.96 11.33 -2.68
CA PHE A 93 12.58 12.74 -2.52
C PHE A 93 11.58 13.12 -3.62
N GLY A 94 10.50 13.76 -3.24
CA GLY A 94 9.46 14.18 -4.16
C GLY A 94 8.44 15.09 -3.47
N SER A 95 7.45 15.58 -4.23
CA SER A 95 6.39 16.44 -3.72
C SER A 95 5.03 15.92 -4.15
N ALA A 96 4.26 15.40 -3.19
CA ALA A 96 2.88 15.00 -3.43
C ALA A 96 1.97 16.19 -3.78
N LEU A 97 2.30 17.41 -3.31
CA LEU A 97 1.52 18.61 -3.59
C LEU A 97 1.57 19.00 -5.07
N THR A 98 2.74 18.85 -5.70
CA THR A 98 2.95 19.19 -7.11
C THR A 98 3.03 17.98 -8.03
N ASN A 99 2.88 16.75 -7.48
CA ASN A 99 3.12 15.46 -8.15
C ASN A 99 4.55 15.28 -8.68
N PHE A 100 5.49 16.16 -8.29
CA PHE A 100 6.86 16.08 -8.77
C PHE A 100 7.59 14.87 -8.16
N GLY A 101 8.23 14.07 -9.01
CA GLY A 101 8.97 12.87 -8.60
C GLY A 101 8.09 11.65 -8.26
N VAL A 102 6.76 11.78 -8.24
CA VAL A 102 5.84 10.67 -7.92
C VAL A 102 5.88 9.58 -8.99
N GLN A 103 5.94 9.96 -10.27
CA GLN A 103 6.06 8.99 -11.36
C GLN A 103 7.37 8.19 -11.24
N THR A 104 8.49 8.87 -11.06
CA THR A 104 9.81 8.22 -10.87
C THR A 104 9.82 7.28 -9.66
N PHE A 105 9.18 7.71 -8.56
CA PHE A 105 9.00 6.87 -7.38
C PHE A 105 8.23 5.59 -7.71
N LEU A 106 7.08 5.69 -8.37
CA LEU A 106 6.24 4.53 -8.69
C LEU A 106 6.94 3.58 -9.66
N GLU A 107 7.55 4.10 -10.73
CA GLU A 107 8.31 3.31 -11.71
C GLU A 107 9.45 2.53 -11.04
N THR A 108 10.17 3.17 -10.13
CA THR A 108 11.28 2.52 -9.43
C THR A 108 10.78 1.58 -8.33
N TYR A 109 9.74 1.97 -7.59
CA TYR A 109 9.12 1.12 -6.56
C TYR A 109 8.66 -0.22 -7.14
N LEU A 110 8.03 -0.24 -8.31
CA LEU A 110 7.61 -1.47 -8.98
C LEU A 110 8.76 -2.44 -9.28
N GLN A 111 10.01 -1.94 -9.36
CA GLN A 111 11.18 -2.80 -9.57
C GLN A 111 11.69 -3.44 -8.26
N PHE A 112 11.31 -2.89 -7.12
CA PHE A 112 11.68 -3.40 -5.78
C PHE A 112 10.53 -4.11 -5.08
N ALA A 113 9.28 -3.83 -5.46
CA ALA A 113 8.11 -4.43 -4.84
C ALA A 113 8.15 -5.96 -4.97
N PRO A 114 8.11 -6.70 -3.86
CA PRO A 114 8.07 -8.15 -3.91
C PRO A 114 6.73 -8.64 -4.48
N ALA A 115 6.74 -9.80 -5.09
CA ALA A 115 5.50 -10.53 -5.38
C ALA A 115 4.77 -10.89 -4.07
N PRO A 116 3.45 -11.17 -4.13
CA PRO A 116 2.72 -11.66 -2.96
C PRO A 116 3.43 -12.87 -2.34
N SER A 117 3.58 -12.85 -1.01
CA SER A 117 4.23 -13.91 -0.25
C SER A 117 3.24 -14.97 0.22
N ASP A 118 3.76 -16.11 0.67
CA ASP A 118 2.99 -17.14 1.34
C ASP A 118 2.38 -16.59 2.65
N HIS A 119 1.20 -17.09 3.00
CA HIS A 119 0.47 -16.70 4.20
C HIS A 119 0.32 -17.88 5.15
N HIS A 120 0.74 -17.69 6.41
CA HIS A 120 0.60 -18.72 7.45
C HIS A 120 -0.85 -18.89 7.89
N THR A 121 -1.21 -20.15 8.19
CA THR A 121 -2.53 -20.48 8.72
C THR A 121 -2.42 -21.18 10.07
N GLU A 122 -3.44 -21.03 10.93
CA GLU A 122 -3.46 -21.66 12.24
C GLU A 122 -3.61 -23.20 12.18
N ASN A 123 -4.13 -23.74 11.06
CA ASN A 123 -4.59 -25.13 11.03
C ASN A 123 -3.98 -26.02 9.96
N ASP A 124 -3.31 -25.48 8.93
CA ASP A 124 -2.94 -26.33 7.79
C ASP A 124 -1.68 -25.89 7.00
N GLY A 125 -0.76 -25.21 7.67
CA GLY A 125 0.49 -24.74 7.05
C GLY A 125 0.28 -23.48 6.22
N ASP A 126 1.07 -23.32 5.17
CA ASP A 126 1.09 -22.11 4.37
C ASP A 126 0.13 -22.19 3.18
N VAL A 127 -0.52 -21.07 2.90
CA VAL A 127 -1.28 -20.83 1.69
C VAL A 127 -0.40 -20.04 0.73
N LYS A 128 -0.23 -20.55 -0.49
CA LYS A 128 0.59 -19.91 -1.52
C LYS A 128 -0.27 -19.08 -2.46
N PRO A 129 0.22 -17.92 -2.93
CA PRO A 129 -0.53 -17.09 -3.88
C PRO A 129 -0.99 -17.83 -5.13
N LEU A 130 -0.21 -18.80 -5.60
CA LEU A 130 -0.49 -19.60 -6.81
C LEU A 130 -1.34 -20.86 -6.53
N ASP A 131 -1.79 -21.09 -5.30
CA ASP A 131 -2.73 -22.18 -5.01
C ASP A 131 -4.04 -21.93 -5.78
N PRO A 132 -4.62 -22.96 -6.40
CA PRO A 132 -5.77 -22.78 -7.31
C PRO A 132 -7.07 -22.43 -6.57
N GLU A 133 -7.20 -22.77 -5.31
CA GLU A 133 -8.38 -22.46 -4.51
C GLU A 133 -8.32 -21.03 -3.98
N PHE A 134 -9.44 -20.33 -4.13
CA PHE A 134 -9.54 -18.97 -3.61
C PHE A 134 -9.49 -18.95 -2.08
N SER A 135 -8.70 -18.06 -1.53
CA SER A 135 -8.73 -17.69 -0.12
C SER A 135 -8.48 -16.22 0.10
N GLY A 136 -9.05 -15.67 1.16
CA GLY A 136 -8.92 -14.27 1.50
C GLY A 136 -9.09 -14.00 2.99
N PHE A 137 -8.55 -12.86 3.42
CA PHE A 137 -8.50 -12.43 4.79
C PHE A 137 -9.10 -11.03 4.97
N VAL A 138 -10.08 -10.90 5.87
CA VAL A 138 -10.71 -9.62 6.21
C VAL A 138 -9.81 -8.86 7.18
N PHE A 139 -9.13 -7.82 6.70
CA PHE A 139 -8.20 -7.06 7.53
C PHE A 139 -8.75 -5.71 8.03
N LYS A 140 -9.83 -5.22 7.41
CA LYS A 140 -10.46 -3.95 7.76
C LYS A 140 -11.95 -3.98 7.48
N ILE A 141 -12.72 -3.31 8.33
CA ILE A 141 -14.12 -3.01 8.07
C ILE A 141 -14.32 -1.51 8.22
N GLN A 142 -14.95 -0.89 7.26
CA GLN A 142 -15.27 0.53 7.29
C GLN A 142 -16.75 0.74 6.99
N ALA A 143 -17.42 1.45 7.89
CA ALA A 143 -18.82 1.81 7.73
C ALA A 143 -18.99 3.31 7.45
N ASN A 144 -20.15 3.65 6.87
CA ASN A 144 -20.57 5.04 6.64
C ASN A 144 -19.54 5.88 5.83
N MET A 145 -18.86 5.27 4.87
CA MET A 145 -17.96 5.99 3.96
C MET A 145 -18.70 7.08 3.18
N ASN A 146 -19.96 6.82 2.84
CA ASN A 146 -20.85 7.84 2.30
C ASN A 146 -21.82 8.29 3.40
N PRO A 147 -21.80 9.57 3.84
CA PRO A 147 -22.69 10.07 4.89
C PRO A 147 -24.18 9.92 4.57
N ARG A 148 -24.54 9.75 3.30
CA ARG A 148 -25.93 9.59 2.83
C ARG A 148 -26.41 8.14 2.84
N HIS A 149 -25.49 7.19 2.94
CA HIS A 149 -25.78 5.76 2.90
C HIS A 149 -25.16 5.08 4.11
N ARG A 150 -25.90 4.16 4.73
CA ARG A 150 -25.37 3.29 5.78
C ARG A 150 -24.71 2.07 5.14
N ASP A 151 -23.64 2.30 4.43
CA ASP A 151 -22.84 1.24 3.84
C ASP A 151 -21.79 0.74 4.84
N ARG A 152 -21.51 -0.53 4.78
CA ARG A 152 -20.44 -1.20 5.49
C ARG A 152 -19.67 -2.03 4.48
N ILE A 153 -18.38 -1.86 4.44
CA ILE A 153 -17.49 -2.53 3.51
C ILE A 153 -16.43 -3.28 4.29
N ALA A 154 -16.32 -4.59 4.01
CA ALA A 154 -15.24 -5.43 4.50
C ALA A 154 -14.13 -5.48 3.43
N PHE A 155 -12.94 -5.05 3.77
CA PHE A 155 -11.76 -5.11 2.91
C PHE A 155 -11.09 -6.45 3.08
N VAL A 156 -10.96 -7.16 1.98
CA VAL A 156 -10.37 -8.50 1.91
C VAL A 156 -9.08 -8.46 1.10
N ARG A 157 -7.99 -8.95 1.68
CA ARG A 157 -6.78 -9.31 0.94
C ARG A 157 -6.98 -10.70 0.36
N ILE A 158 -6.81 -10.85 -0.94
CA ILE A 158 -6.79 -12.17 -1.59
C ILE A 158 -5.43 -12.80 -1.33
N CYS A 159 -5.42 -13.98 -0.73
CA CYS A 159 -4.20 -14.70 -0.35
C CYS A 159 -3.83 -15.81 -1.34
N SER A 160 -4.81 -16.43 -1.99
CA SER A 160 -4.60 -17.42 -3.06
C SER A 160 -5.74 -17.46 -4.05
N GLY A 161 -5.48 -18.05 -5.21
CA GLY A 161 -6.44 -18.27 -6.28
C GLY A 161 -6.95 -16.99 -6.93
N GLU A 162 -8.08 -17.12 -7.59
CA GLU A 162 -8.73 -16.02 -8.31
C GLU A 162 -10.13 -15.78 -7.74
N PHE A 163 -10.48 -14.52 -7.63
CA PHE A 163 -11.83 -14.07 -7.32
C PHE A 163 -12.62 -13.87 -8.61
N ASP A 164 -13.81 -14.46 -8.67
CA ASP A 164 -14.83 -14.18 -9.68
C ASP A 164 -16.08 -13.62 -9.01
N ARG A 165 -16.66 -12.59 -9.60
CA ARG A 165 -17.90 -11.98 -9.10
C ARG A 165 -19.04 -12.99 -9.02
N GLY A 166 -19.68 -13.06 -7.85
CA GLY A 166 -20.78 -13.98 -7.62
C GLY A 166 -20.36 -15.38 -7.19
N MET A 167 -19.07 -15.64 -6.98
CA MET A 167 -18.61 -16.91 -6.42
C MET A 167 -19.15 -17.12 -5.01
N ASP A 168 -19.29 -18.38 -4.64
CA ASP A 168 -19.65 -18.79 -3.27
C ASP A 168 -18.39 -19.19 -2.51
N VAL A 169 -18.21 -18.62 -1.32
CA VAL A 169 -17.10 -18.90 -0.42
C VAL A 169 -17.61 -19.38 0.93
N THR A 170 -16.81 -20.12 1.67
CA THR A 170 -17.08 -20.49 3.05
C THR A 170 -16.47 -19.44 3.99
N LEU A 171 -17.28 -18.89 4.90
CA LEU A 171 -16.79 -18.10 6.02
C LEU A 171 -16.32 -19.03 7.13
N GLU A 172 -15.01 -19.03 7.41
CA GLU A 172 -14.40 -19.97 8.34
C GLU A 172 -15.06 -19.97 9.73
N ARG A 173 -15.24 -18.80 10.32
CA ARG A 173 -15.79 -18.62 11.68
C ARG A 173 -17.16 -19.25 11.87
N THR A 174 -18.01 -19.25 10.85
CA THR A 174 -19.38 -19.78 10.96
C THR A 174 -19.61 -21.06 10.17
N LYS A 175 -18.66 -21.45 9.33
CA LYS A 175 -18.76 -22.59 8.38
C LYS A 175 -19.94 -22.48 7.42
N LYS A 176 -20.40 -21.26 7.15
CA LYS A 176 -21.53 -20.99 6.27
C LYS A 176 -21.05 -20.45 4.93
N PRO A 177 -21.75 -20.82 3.84
CA PRO A 177 -21.50 -20.24 2.54
C PRO A 177 -21.94 -18.77 2.49
N ILE A 178 -21.19 -17.93 1.84
CA ILE A 178 -21.51 -16.53 1.53
C ILE A 178 -21.24 -16.31 0.05
N ARG A 179 -22.20 -15.66 -0.63
CA ARG A 179 -22.06 -15.28 -2.03
C ARG A 179 -21.48 -13.89 -2.17
N LEU A 180 -20.37 -13.76 -2.91
CA LEU A 180 -19.67 -12.51 -3.13
C LEU A 180 -20.21 -11.79 -4.38
N SER A 181 -21.39 -11.18 -4.28
CA SER A 181 -22.09 -10.58 -5.45
C SER A 181 -21.79 -9.11 -5.66
N ASN A 182 -21.59 -8.34 -4.57
CA ASN A 182 -21.37 -6.90 -4.63
C ASN A 182 -19.96 -6.60 -4.16
N VAL A 183 -19.05 -6.58 -5.11
CA VAL A 183 -17.61 -6.39 -4.87
C VAL A 183 -17.16 -5.13 -5.59
N THR A 184 -16.43 -4.30 -4.89
CA THR A 184 -15.92 -3.05 -5.40
C THR A 184 -14.41 -2.95 -5.17
N GLU A 185 -13.74 -2.30 -6.10
CA GLU A 185 -12.39 -1.80 -5.95
C GLU A 185 -12.43 -0.30 -5.70
N PHE A 186 -11.45 0.19 -4.96
CA PHE A 186 -11.32 1.60 -4.66
C PHE A 186 -10.13 2.16 -5.41
N MET A 187 -10.40 3.04 -6.37
CA MET A 187 -9.37 3.83 -7.04
C MET A 187 -9.59 5.29 -6.68
N ALA A 188 -8.81 5.80 -5.74
CA ALA A 188 -8.99 7.12 -5.13
C ALA A 188 -10.43 7.31 -4.60
N ASP A 189 -11.19 8.27 -5.14
CA ASP A 189 -12.57 8.57 -4.75
C ASP A 189 -13.62 7.77 -5.54
N THR A 190 -13.20 7.01 -6.56
CA THR A 190 -14.11 6.23 -7.41
C THR A 190 -14.24 4.80 -6.90
N ARG A 191 -15.47 4.28 -7.01
CA ARG A 191 -15.79 2.87 -6.74
C ARG A 191 -16.11 2.21 -8.07
N GLU A 192 -15.34 1.21 -8.42
CA GLU A 192 -15.59 0.42 -9.61
C GLU A 192 -16.01 -1.01 -9.21
N ASN A 193 -16.88 -1.60 -10.01
CA ASN A 193 -17.26 -3.00 -9.80
C ASN A 193 -16.13 -3.89 -10.30
N VAL A 194 -15.71 -4.83 -9.47
CA VAL A 194 -14.68 -5.81 -9.80
C VAL A 194 -15.35 -7.08 -10.31
N GLU A 195 -14.98 -7.51 -11.50
CA GLU A 195 -15.43 -8.79 -12.05
C GLU A 195 -14.49 -9.93 -11.65
N ASN A 196 -13.18 -9.68 -11.65
CA ASN A 196 -12.14 -10.62 -11.24
C ASN A 196 -11.00 -9.92 -10.50
N ALA A 197 -10.31 -10.67 -9.66
CA ALA A 197 -9.11 -10.22 -8.95
C ALA A 197 -8.25 -11.44 -8.58
N VAL A 198 -6.97 -11.21 -8.33
CA VAL A 198 -5.99 -12.28 -8.10
C VAL A 198 -5.34 -12.16 -6.72
N ALA A 199 -4.59 -13.20 -6.33
CA ALA A 199 -3.82 -13.17 -5.10
C ALA A 199 -2.89 -11.96 -5.04
N GLY A 200 -2.98 -11.21 -3.92
CA GLY A 200 -2.29 -9.94 -3.75
C GLY A 200 -3.20 -8.72 -3.87
N ASP A 201 -4.33 -8.83 -4.55
CA ASP A 201 -5.29 -7.73 -4.66
C ASP A 201 -6.10 -7.54 -3.37
N ILE A 202 -6.67 -6.36 -3.25
CA ILE A 202 -7.59 -5.99 -2.17
C ILE A 202 -8.95 -5.65 -2.79
N ILE A 203 -9.96 -6.38 -2.35
CA ILE A 203 -11.34 -6.16 -2.77
C ILE A 203 -12.20 -5.67 -1.60
N GLY A 204 -13.20 -4.84 -1.90
CA GLY A 204 -14.20 -4.38 -0.95
C GLY A 204 -15.51 -5.14 -1.10
N LEU A 205 -15.93 -5.85 -0.07
CA LEU A 205 -17.20 -6.58 -0.02
C LEU A 205 -18.25 -5.75 0.68
N TYR A 206 -19.40 -5.52 0.04
CA TYR A 206 -20.54 -4.97 0.75
C TYR A 206 -21.01 -5.94 1.82
N ASP A 207 -21.02 -5.46 3.06
CA ASP A 207 -21.32 -6.28 4.23
C ASP A 207 -22.59 -5.82 4.95
N THR A 208 -23.49 -6.76 5.20
CA THR A 208 -24.69 -6.54 6.00
C THR A 208 -24.50 -6.85 7.49
N GLY A 209 -23.26 -7.07 7.93
CA GLY A 209 -22.90 -7.43 9.29
C GLY A 209 -22.47 -8.88 9.46
N ASN A 210 -22.11 -9.55 8.37
CA ASN A 210 -21.65 -10.95 8.38
C ASN A 210 -20.17 -11.07 8.74
N PHE A 211 -19.33 -10.11 8.27
CA PHE A 211 -17.89 -10.15 8.42
C PHE A 211 -17.41 -9.47 9.71
N GLN A 212 -16.29 -9.96 10.21
CA GLN A 212 -15.50 -9.38 11.29
C GLN A 212 -14.03 -9.27 10.85
N ILE A 213 -13.30 -8.32 11.42
CA ILE A 213 -11.85 -8.23 11.22
C ILE A 213 -11.21 -9.53 11.72
N GLY A 214 -10.34 -10.11 10.90
CA GLY A 214 -9.71 -11.40 11.17
C GLY A 214 -10.45 -12.61 10.58
N ASP A 215 -11.60 -12.40 9.92
CA ASP A 215 -12.30 -13.49 9.25
C ASP A 215 -11.51 -14.02 8.04
N SER A 216 -11.48 -15.34 7.92
CA SER A 216 -10.97 -16.05 6.75
C SER A 216 -12.13 -16.53 5.89
N ILE A 217 -11.99 -16.36 4.58
CA ILE A 217 -12.94 -16.87 3.57
C ILE A 217 -12.19 -17.71 2.55
N TYR A 218 -12.80 -18.81 2.09
CA TYR A 218 -12.12 -19.71 1.18
C TYR A 218 -13.12 -20.55 0.34
N THR A 219 -12.61 -21.11 -0.75
CA THR A 219 -13.26 -22.16 -1.53
C THR A 219 -12.63 -23.53 -1.26
N GLY A 220 -13.26 -24.59 -1.79
CA GLY A 220 -12.73 -25.94 -1.67
C GLY A 220 -13.12 -26.65 -0.37
N LYS A 221 -12.44 -27.77 -0.11
CA LYS A 221 -12.76 -28.66 1.01
C LYS A 221 -11.85 -28.48 2.23
N LYS A 222 -10.72 -27.80 2.02
CA LYS A 222 -9.70 -27.60 3.05
C LYS A 222 -10.07 -26.36 3.86
N ASP A 223 -10.19 -26.51 5.15
CA ASP A 223 -10.44 -25.38 6.05
C ASP A 223 -9.21 -24.47 6.10
N ILE A 224 -9.37 -23.20 5.78
CA ILE A 224 -8.31 -22.20 5.83
C ILE A 224 -8.64 -21.18 6.92
N LYS A 225 -7.78 -21.08 7.92
CA LYS A 225 -7.88 -20.09 8.98
C LYS A 225 -6.56 -19.34 9.11
N PHE A 226 -6.53 -18.13 8.62
CA PHE A 226 -5.34 -17.28 8.71
C PHE A 226 -5.05 -16.85 10.16
N GLU A 227 -3.79 -16.59 10.43
CA GLU A 227 -3.38 -16.03 11.72
C GLU A 227 -4.05 -14.67 11.96
N LYS A 228 -4.35 -14.40 13.23
CA LYS A 228 -4.98 -13.13 13.60
C LYS A 228 -4.02 -11.96 13.44
N LEU A 229 -4.59 -10.79 13.13
CA LEU A 229 -3.82 -9.55 13.16
C LEU A 229 -3.26 -9.30 14.55
N PRO A 230 -2.04 -8.77 14.66
CA PRO A 230 -1.47 -8.35 15.94
C PRO A 230 -2.40 -7.37 16.67
N GLN A 231 -2.71 -7.67 17.92
CA GLN A 231 -3.51 -6.80 18.77
C GLN A 231 -2.64 -6.18 19.84
N PHE A 232 -2.73 -4.85 19.97
CA PHE A 232 -2.06 -4.14 21.05
C PHE A 232 -2.93 -4.17 22.32
N THR A 233 -2.29 -4.35 23.47
CA THR A 233 -2.98 -4.27 24.75
C THR A 233 -3.50 -2.84 24.96
N PRO A 234 -4.80 -2.63 25.29
CA PRO A 234 -5.33 -1.31 25.58
C PRO A 234 -4.59 -0.65 26.75
N GLU A 235 -4.13 0.58 26.58
CA GLU A 235 -3.45 1.36 27.64
C GLU A 235 -4.41 2.32 28.36
N LEU A 236 -5.48 2.73 27.68
CA LEU A 236 -6.46 3.67 28.21
C LEU A 236 -7.86 3.02 28.31
N PHE A 237 -8.50 3.26 29.44
CA PHE A 237 -9.86 2.75 29.70
C PHE A 237 -10.80 3.93 29.97
N MET A 238 -11.99 3.87 29.35
CA MET A 238 -13.01 4.89 29.57
C MET A 238 -14.39 4.23 29.73
N ARG A 239 -15.17 4.72 30.69
CA ARG A 239 -16.55 4.29 30.87
C ARG A 239 -17.45 5.16 30.00
N VAL A 240 -18.21 4.53 29.11
CA VAL A 240 -19.16 5.20 28.22
C VAL A 240 -20.58 4.84 28.62
N THR A 241 -21.46 5.84 28.75
CA THR A 241 -22.87 5.65 29.15
C THR A 241 -23.79 6.44 28.22
N ALA A 242 -25.00 5.90 27.98
CA ALA A 242 -26.01 6.61 27.22
C ALA A 242 -26.56 7.81 27.99
N LYS A 243 -26.49 9.02 27.43
CA LYS A 243 -27.11 10.23 28.04
C LYS A 243 -28.63 10.12 28.11
N ASN A 244 -29.26 9.38 27.20
CA ASN A 244 -30.73 9.21 27.16
C ASN A 244 -31.08 7.73 27.25
N VAL A 245 -31.76 7.36 28.34
CA VAL A 245 -32.19 5.99 28.62
C VAL A 245 -33.09 5.41 27.52
N MET A 246 -33.90 6.24 26.87
CA MET A 246 -34.78 5.81 25.76
C MET A 246 -33.96 5.35 24.51
N LYS A 247 -32.73 5.77 24.38
CA LYS A 247 -31.81 5.41 23.26
C LYS A 247 -30.85 4.27 23.61
N GLN A 248 -31.07 3.56 24.69
CA GLN A 248 -30.15 2.50 25.16
C GLN A 248 -29.89 1.42 24.10
N LYS A 249 -30.93 0.97 23.38
CA LYS A 249 -30.79 -0.02 22.31
C LYS A 249 -29.91 0.49 21.17
N SER A 250 -30.08 1.74 20.75
CA SER A 250 -29.26 2.36 19.69
C SER A 250 -27.83 2.58 20.16
N PHE A 251 -27.64 2.93 21.43
CA PHE A 251 -26.32 3.07 22.05
C PHE A 251 -25.55 1.74 22.02
N HIS A 252 -26.14 0.65 22.52
CA HIS A 252 -25.49 -0.66 22.50
C HIS A 252 -25.19 -1.14 21.08
N LYS A 253 -26.14 -0.93 20.15
CA LYS A 253 -25.89 -1.27 18.75
C LYS A 253 -24.70 -0.48 18.17
N GLY A 254 -24.62 0.83 18.46
CA GLY A 254 -23.52 1.68 17.99
C GLY A 254 -22.16 1.28 18.58
N ILE A 255 -22.11 0.98 19.90
CA ILE A 255 -20.85 0.51 20.53
C ILE A 255 -20.41 -0.82 19.94
N ASN A 256 -21.32 -1.79 19.78
CA ASN A 256 -20.98 -3.08 19.17
C ASN A 256 -20.50 -2.92 17.72
N GLN A 257 -21.10 -2.00 16.97
CA GLN A 257 -20.66 -1.69 15.61
C GLN A 257 -19.24 -1.12 15.60
N LEU A 258 -18.95 -0.14 16.46
CA LEU A 258 -17.61 0.44 16.58
C LEU A 258 -16.55 -0.63 16.93
N VAL A 259 -16.87 -1.55 17.85
CA VAL A 259 -15.96 -2.66 18.21
C VAL A 259 -15.70 -3.62 17.03
N GLN A 260 -16.70 -3.80 16.14
CA GLN A 260 -16.56 -4.67 14.98
C GLN A 260 -15.79 -4.01 13.82
N GLU A 261 -15.75 -2.69 13.82
CA GLU A 261 -15.06 -1.89 12.79
C GLU A 261 -13.57 -1.63 13.15
N GLY A 262 -13.15 -1.89 14.37
CA GLY A 262 -11.78 -1.74 14.89
C GLY A 262 -11.58 -0.45 15.64
#